data_d3f71894c28e61866265a5ae681e4903
#
_entry.id   d3f71894c28e61866265a5ae681e4903
#
_cell.length_a   1.000
_cell.length_b   1.000
_cell.length_c   1.000
_cell.angle_alpha   90.00
_cell.angle_beta   90.00
_cell.angle_gamma   90.00
#
_symmetry.space_group_name_H-M   'P 1'
#
loop_
_entity.id
_entity.type
_entity.pdbx_description
1 polymer ?
#
loop_
_entity_poly.entity_id
_entity_poly.type
_entity_poly.pdbx_seq_one_letter_code
_entity_poly.pdbx_strand_id
1 'polypeptide(L)'
;MNPPVHVAVGVILDSQRKVLISLRHADSHQGGLWEFPGGKLEQNETLAHALKRELAEELGIQVKASSPFVKLLHHYSDKTVLLDVCLITEFDGIPSGLEGQSIKWCSIDRL
;
A
#
# COMPACT_ATOMS: atom_id res chain seq x y z
N MET A 1 20.59 -10.03 14.88
CA MET A 1 19.88 -9.93 13.60
C MET A 1 18.53 -9.27 13.83
N ASN A 2 18.24 -8.21 13.12
CA ASN A 2 16.98 -7.51 13.30
C ASN A 2 15.85 -8.24 12.56
N PRO A 3 14.64 -8.29 13.14
CA PRO A 3 13.51 -8.87 12.43
C PRO A 3 13.19 -8.02 11.18
N PRO A 4 12.55 -8.63 10.16
CA PRO A 4 12.12 -7.88 9.00
C PRO A 4 11.16 -6.76 9.36
N VAL A 5 11.23 -5.66 8.63
CA VAL A 5 10.22 -4.60 8.72
C VAL A 5 8.96 -5.10 8.03
N HIS A 6 7.85 -5.13 8.75
CA HIS A 6 6.58 -5.63 8.22
C HIS A 6 5.80 -4.47 7.62
N VAL A 7 5.50 -4.56 6.34
CA VAL A 7 4.82 -3.50 5.58
C VAL A 7 3.52 -4.04 5.00
N ALA A 8 2.43 -3.33 5.28
CA ALA A 8 1.14 -3.63 4.71
C ALA A 8 1.01 -2.93 3.36
N VAL A 9 0.61 -3.67 2.32
CA VAL A 9 0.46 -3.14 0.97
C VAL A 9 -0.95 -3.44 0.47
N GLY A 10 -1.64 -2.43 -0.04
CA GLY A 10 -2.99 -2.58 -0.54
C GLY A 10 -3.05 -2.52 -2.06
N VAL A 11 -3.58 -3.58 -2.67
CA VAL A 11 -3.91 -3.59 -4.09
C VAL A 11 -5.40 -3.25 -4.19
N ILE A 12 -5.69 -2.02 -4.57
CA ILE A 12 -7.06 -1.49 -4.62
C ILE A 12 -7.54 -1.58 -6.06
N LEU A 13 -8.60 -2.37 -6.27
CA LEU A 13 -9.16 -2.58 -7.59
C LEU A 13 -10.49 -1.85 -7.73
N ASP A 14 -10.70 -1.23 -8.89
CA ASP A 14 -12.01 -0.66 -9.20
C ASP A 14 -12.84 -1.65 -10.02
N SER A 15 -14.08 -1.24 -10.40
CA SER A 15 -14.99 -2.09 -11.16
C SER A 15 -14.50 -2.35 -12.59
N GLN A 16 -13.53 -1.59 -13.08
CA GLN A 16 -12.98 -1.72 -14.42
C GLN A 16 -11.63 -2.48 -14.41
N ARG A 17 -11.29 -3.10 -13.29
CA ARG A 17 -10.07 -3.87 -13.11
C ARG A 17 -8.81 -3.01 -13.24
N LYS A 18 -8.90 -1.76 -12.81
CA LYS A 18 -7.74 -0.89 -12.68
C LYS A 18 -7.28 -0.90 -11.24
N VAL A 19 -5.98 -0.72 -11.03
CA VAL A 19 -5.40 -0.66 -9.70
C VAL A 19 -4.94 0.75 -9.40
N LEU A 20 -5.04 1.13 -8.13
CA LEU A 20 -4.64 2.45 -7.68
C LEU A 20 -3.16 2.43 -7.31
N ILE A 21 -2.39 3.33 -7.89
CA ILE A 21 -0.97 3.50 -7.56
C ILE A 21 -0.71 4.95 -7.17
N SER A 22 0.33 5.14 -6.36
CA SER A 22 0.74 6.46 -5.91
C SER A 22 2.22 6.68 -6.18
N LEU A 23 2.57 7.95 -6.36
CA LEU A 23 3.95 8.34 -6.65
C LEU A 23 4.67 8.68 -5.35
N ARG A 24 5.80 8.00 -5.08
CA ARG A 24 6.61 8.34 -3.93
C ARG A 24 7.23 9.71 -4.12
N HIS A 25 7.37 10.46 -3.02
CA HIS A 25 8.04 11.75 -3.07
C HIS A 25 9.48 11.60 -3.57
N ALA A 26 9.93 12.57 -4.36
CA ALA A 26 11.24 12.50 -5.00
C ALA A 26 12.39 12.44 -4.01
N ASP A 27 12.21 13.00 -2.82
CA ASP A 27 13.24 13.04 -1.78
C ASP A 27 13.20 11.85 -0.81
N SER A 28 12.28 10.89 -1.02
CA SER A 28 12.19 9.70 -0.19
C SER A 28 13.02 8.57 -0.78
N HIS A 29 13.22 7.51 0.02
CA HIS A 29 13.83 6.28 -0.46
C HIS A 29 13.02 5.74 -1.64
N GLN A 30 13.66 5.41 -2.75
CA GLN A 30 12.99 5.00 -3.99
C GLN A 30 12.05 6.08 -4.53
N GLY A 31 12.38 7.35 -4.30
CA GLY A 31 11.57 8.48 -4.74
C GLY A 31 11.39 8.53 -6.24
N GLY A 32 10.25 9.07 -6.69
CA GLY A 32 9.93 9.17 -8.11
C GLY A 32 9.38 7.91 -8.73
N LEU A 33 9.23 6.82 -7.97
CA LEU A 33 8.66 5.57 -8.45
C LEU A 33 7.19 5.46 -8.05
N TRP A 34 6.40 4.86 -8.92
CA TRP A 34 5.01 4.54 -8.62
C TRP A 34 4.95 3.26 -7.81
N GLU A 35 4.04 3.22 -6.83
CA GLU A 35 3.91 2.07 -5.94
C GLU A 35 2.46 1.86 -5.54
N PHE A 36 2.17 0.67 -4.99
CA PHE A 36 0.90 0.43 -4.33
C PHE A 36 0.91 1.13 -2.96
N PRO A 37 -0.23 1.71 -2.54
CA PRO A 37 -0.30 2.37 -1.24
C PRO A 37 -0.18 1.39 -0.08
N GLY A 38 0.26 1.91 1.06
CA GLY A 38 0.45 1.12 2.26
C GLY A 38 1.51 1.72 3.15
N GLY A 39 1.94 0.97 4.15
CA GLY A 39 2.97 1.42 5.07
C GLY A 39 3.30 0.41 6.14
N LYS A 40 4.22 0.76 7.00
CA LYS A 40 4.72 -0.11 8.07
C LYS A 40 3.64 -0.38 9.11
N LEU A 41 3.60 -1.61 9.62
CA LEU A 41 2.82 -1.91 10.81
C LEU A 41 3.45 -1.22 12.01
N GLU A 42 2.61 -0.68 12.87
CA GLU A 42 3.03 -0.15 14.16
C GLU A 42 3.08 -1.30 15.17
N GLN A 43 3.74 -1.05 16.30
CA GLN A 43 3.87 -2.06 17.35
C GLN A 43 2.49 -2.54 17.79
N ASN A 44 2.32 -3.86 17.86
CA ASN A 44 1.08 -4.52 18.27
C ASN A 44 -0.10 -4.30 17.32
N GLU A 45 0.18 -3.87 16.10
CA GLU A 45 -0.86 -3.65 15.10
C GLU A 45 -1.04 -4.90 14.24
N THR A 46 -2.29 -5.25 13.96
CA THR A 46 -2.58 -6.32 13.00
C THR A 46 -2.43 -5.79 11.58
N LEU A 47 -2.26 -6.71 10.63
CA LEU A 47 -2.21 -6.36 9.21
C LEU A 47 -3.47 -5.60 8.77
N ALA A 48 -4.64 -6.11 9.15
CA ALA A 48 -5.91 -5.47 8.78
C ALA A 48 -6.02 -4.06 9.34
N HIS A 49 -5.58 -3.85 10.57
CA HIS A 49 -5.62 -2.53 11.20
C HIS A 49 -4.65 -1.57 10.49
N ALA A 50 -3.45 -2.05 10.17
CA ALA A 50 -2.45 -1.23 9.47
C ALA A 50 -2.96 -0.78 8.10
N LEU A 51 -3.60 -1.69 7.36
CA LEU A 51 -4.18 -1.35 6.06
C LEU A 51 -5.25 -0.27 6.20
N LYS A 52 -6.17 -0.44 7.14
CA LYS A 52 -7.23 0.54 7.35
C LYS A 52 -6.65 1.91 7.70
N ARG A 53 -5.70 1.93 8.62
CA ARG A 53 -5.06 3.17 9.07
C ARG A 53 -4.29 3.84 7.94
N GLU A 54 -3.42 3.09 7.27
CA GLU A 54 -2.57 3.66 6.22
C GLU A 54 -3.38 4.17 5.04
N LEU A 55 -4.38 3.43 4.60
CA LEU A 55 -5.18 3.86 3.46
C LEU A 55 -6.12 5.02 3.81
N ALA A 56 -6.55 5.11 5.06
CA ALA A 56 -7.29 6.27 5.52
C ALA A 56 -6.40 7.52 5.55
N GLU A 57 -5.17 7.38 6.07
CA GLU A 57 -4.22 8.50 6.17
C GLU A 57 -3.76 8.98 4.80
N GLU A 58 -3.42 8.06 3.91
CA GLU A 58 -2.83 8.40 2.61
C GLU A 58 -3.86 8.79 1.57
N LEU A 59 -5.03 8.16 1.58
CA LEU A 59 -6.00 8.26 0.49
C LEU A 59 -7.39 8.70 0.92
N GLY A 60 -7.69 8.71 2.21
CA GLY A 60 -9.01 9.09 2.71
C GLY A 60 -10.09 8.07 2.46
N ILE A 61 -9.74 6.82 2.21
CA ILE A 61 -10.73 5.76 2.02
C ILE A 61 -10.85 4.90 3.27
N GLN A 62 -11.99 4.23 3.40
CA GLN A 62 -12.26 3.31 4.49
C GLN A 62 -12.35 1.89 3.93
N VAL A 63 -11.40 1.05 4.30
CA VAL A 63 -11.36 -0.34 3.87
C VAL A 63 -12.47 -1.12 4.59
N LYS A 64 -13.33 -1.77 3.82
CA LYS A 64 -14.43 -2.58 4.36
C LYS A 64 -14.12 -4.07 4.30
N ALA A 65 -13.43 -4.51 3.26
CA ALA A 65 -13.06 -5.91 3.10
C ALA A 65 -11.74 -6.03 2.37
N SER A 66 -10.92 -6.96 2.83
CA SER A 66 -9.63 -7.26 2.21
C SER A 66 -9.35 -8.75 2.32
N SER A 67 -8.48 -9.26 1.44
CA SER A 67 -8.06 -10.65 1.50
C SER A 67 -6.56 -10.73 1.25
N PRO A 68 -5.88 -11.73 1.85
CA PRO A 68 -4.46 -11.93 1.60
C PRO A 68 -4.21 -12.23 0.13
N PHE A 69 -3.13 -11.71 -0.40
CA PHE A 69 -2.75 -11.97 -1.79
C PHE A 69 -1.38 -12.66 -1.86
N VAL A 70 -0.31 -11.97 -1.44
CA VAL A 70 1.02 -12.53 -1.49
C VAL A 70 1.91 -11.87 -0.44
N LYS A 71 2.89 -12.62 0.06
CA LYS A 71 3.94 -12.09 0.94
C LYS A 71 5.26 -12.17 0.20
N LEU A 72 5.98 -11.06 0.17
CA LEU A 72 7.27 -10.96 -0.51
C LEU A 72 8.32 -10.47 0.46
N LEU A 73 9.42 -11.23 0.57
CA LEU A 73 10.54 -10.84 1.41
C LEU A 73 11.59 -10.19 0.52
N HIS A 74 11.94 -8.96 0.83
CA HIS A 74 12.90 -8.19 0.05
C HIS A 74 14.08 -7.81 0.91
N HIS A 75 15.29 -8.13 0.45
CA HIS A 75 16.53 -7.87 1.17
C HIS A 75 17.23 -6.64 0.60
N TYR A 76 17.30 -5.58 1.41
CA TYR A 76 18.16 -4.43 1.12
C TYR A 76 19.51 -4.63 1.85
N SER A 77 20.49 -3.80 1.53
CA SER A 77 21.81 -3.92 2.16
C SER A 77 21.78 -3.70 3.68
N ASP A 78 20.85 -2.88 4.16
CA ASP A 78 20.78 -2.46 5.56
C ASP A 78 19.59 -3.04 6.32
N LYS A 79 18.65 -3.69 5.62
CA LYS A 79 17.44 -4.21 6.26
C LYS A 79 16.74 -5.21 5.37
N THR A 80 15.84 -5.97 5.97
CA THR A 80 14.94 -6.86 5.24
C THR A 80 13.52 -6.36 5.44
N VAL A 81 12.71 -6.37 4.39
CA VAL A 81 11.32 -5.90 4.41
C VAL A 81 10.40 -7.04 4.01
N LEU A 82 9.39 -7.30 4.83
CA LEU A 82 8.32 -8.22 4.49
C LEU A 82 7.15 -7.40 3.94
N LEU A 83 6.89 -7.55 2.66
CA LEU A 83 5.74 -6.91 2.00
C LEU A 83 4.56 -7.86 2.09
N ASP A 84 3.57 -7.50 2.88
CA ASP A 84 2.37 -8.31 3.08
C ASP A 84 1.25 -7.68 2.26
N VAL A 85 1.01 -8.24 1.08
CA VAL A 85 0.15 -7.65 0.06
C VAL A 85 -1.25 -8.21 0.16
N CYS A 86 -2.22 -7.32 0.24
CA CYS A 86 -3.64 -7.68 0.34
C CYS A 86 -4.44 -7.06 -0.80
N LEU A 87 -5.42 -7.80 -1.28
CA LEU A 87 -6.41 -7.24 -2.20
C LEU A 87 -7.47 -6.51 -1.40
N ILE A 88 -7.75 -5.28 -1.79
CA ILE A 88 -8.83 -4.51 -1.18
C ILE A 88 -10.07 -4.71 -2.04
N THR A 89 -11.00 -5.51 -1.54
CA THR A 89 -12.15 -5.93 -2.31
C THR A 89 -13.37 -5.01 -2.14
N GLU A 90 -13.38 -4.22 -1.08
CA GLU A 90 -14.47 -3.29 -0.82
C GLU A 90 -13.97 -2.13 0.03
N PHE A 91 -14.32 -0.91 -0.37
CA PHE A 91 -13.96 0.30 0.38
C PHE A 91 -14.97 1.40 0.13
N ASP A 92 -15.05 2.35 1.07
CA ASP A 92 -15.87 3.54 0.95
C ASP A 92 -14.96 4.76 0.73
N GLY A 93 -15.49 5.75 0.04
CA GLY A 93 -14.79 7.00 -0.21
C GLY A 93 -14.17 7.06 -1.59
N ILE A 94 -13.75 8.25 -1.96
CA ILE A 94 -13.08 8.51 -3.23
C ILE A 94 -11.61 8.77 -2.92
N PRO A 95 -10.69 7.93 -3.42
CA PRO A 95 -9.27 8.11 -3.12
C PRO A 95 -8.76 9.46 -3.60
N SER A 96 -7.95 10.11 -2.76
CA SER A 96 -7.23 11.32 -3.12
C SER A 96 -5.86 11.31 -2.45
N GLY A 97 -4.92 12.09 -2.97
CA GLY A 97 -3.57 12.14 -2.44
C GLY A 97 -3.49 13.07 -1.22
N LEU A 98 -3.90 12.59 -0.05
CA LEU A 98 -3.97 13.40 1.17
C LEU A 98 -2.63 13.87 1.68
N GLU A 99 -1.54 13.25 1.24
CA GLU A 99 -0.19 13.64 1.64
C GLU A 99 0.53 14.42 0.54
N GLY A 100 -0.23 14.95 -0.40
CA GLY A 100 0.31 15.73 -1.50
C GLY A 100 0.88 14.88 -2.64
N GLN A 101 0.77 13.57 -2.56
CA GLN A 101 1.26 12.67 -3.60
C GLN A 101 0.29 12.58 -4.76
N SER A 102 0.82 12.36 -5.95
CA SER A 102 0.00 12.04 -7.12
C SER A 102 -0.51 10.61 -7.02
N ILE A 103 -1.74 10.39 -7.43
CA ILE A 103 -2.32 9.04 -7.52
C ILE A 103 -2.95 8.87 -8.89
N LYS A 104 -3.05 7.63 -9.34
CA LYS A 104 -3.75 7.33 -10.60
C LYS A 104 -4.25 5.89 -10.59
N TRP A 105 -5.31 5.66 -11.35
CA TRP A 105 -5.79 4.33 -11.67
C TRP A 105 -5.04 3.84 -12.90
N CYS A 106 -4.53 2.62 -12.83
CA CYS A 106 -3.70 2.05 -13.88
C CYS A 106 -4.24 0.68 -14.28
N SER A 107 -4.31 0.43 -15.58
CA SER A 107 -4.70 -0.89 -16.08
C SER A 107 -3.66 -1.91 -15.65
N ILE A 108 -4.11 -3.11 -15.29
CA ILE A 108 -3.22 -4.17 -14.79
C ILE A 108 -2.12 -4.49 -15.83
N ASP A 109 -2.46 -4.48 -17.10
CA ASP A 109 -1.52 -4.78 -18.17
C ASP A 109 -0.52 -3.67 -18.46
N ARG A 110 -0.61 -2.54 -17.73
CA ARG A 110 0.34 -1.43 -17.88
C ARG A 110 1.23 -1.24 -16.65
N LEU A 111 1.16 -2.15 -15.71
CA LEU A 111 2.00 -2.08 -14.51
C LEU A 111 3.45 -2.45 -14.80
#